data_cd2f58580c2b2c2feebf567342407872
#
_entry.id   cd2f58580c2b2c2feebf567342407872
#
_cell.length_a   1.000
_cell.length_b   1.000
_cell.length_c   1.000
_cell.angle_alpha   90.00
_cell.angle_beta   90.00
_cell.angle_gamma   90.00
#
_symmetry.space_group_name_H-M   'P 1'
#
loop_
_entity.id
_entity.type
_entity.pdbx_description
1 polymer ?
#
loop_
_entity_poly.entity_id
_entity_poly.type
_entity_poly.pdbx_seq_one_letter_code
_entity_poly.pdbx_strand_id
1 'polypeptide(L)'
;SGVSILQPYSASEGNRWFEGTSHAIYQNIDYIDSVNPEYVLILSGDHIYKMDYDAMLQSHKDNNASLTVAVLDVPLKEASRFGIMNTDANNRIVEFEEKPAQPKSTKASMGIYIFDWQRLRNMLVAAEKSNVDMSDFGKNVIPNYLESGESVYAYEFNGYWKDVGTIESLWEANMEYISPE
;
A
#
# COMPACT_ATOMS: atom_id res chain seq x y z
N SER A 1 -18.23 5.56 -9.19
CA SER A 1 -17.00 5.50 -9.59
C SER A 1 -16.16 4.32 -9.18
N GLY A 2 -15.53 3.56 -9.11
CA GLY A 2 -14.80 2.33 -9.01
C GLY A 2 -13.69 2.27 -7.98
N VAL A 3 -13.69 3.15 -6.97
CA VAL A 3 -12.68 3.11 -5.91
C VAL A 3 -13.36 2.89 -4.57
N SER A 4 -12.91 1.88 -3.83
CA SER A 4 -13.29 1.66 -2.43
C SER A 4 -12.10 1.94 -1.53
N ILE A 5 -12.33 2.66 -0.43
CA ILE A 5 -11.32 2.94 0.57
C ILE A 5 -11.48 1.93 1.69
N LEU A 6 -10.41 1.17 1.97
CA LEU A 6 -10.38 0.20 3.04
C LEU A 6 -9.51 0.71 4.18
N GLN A 7 -10.06 0.72 5.37
CA GLN A 7 -9.32 1.06 6.58
C GLN A 7 -8.96 -0.20 7.35
N PRO A 8 -7.88 -0.19 8.13
CA PRO A 8 -7.59 -1.28 9.05
C PRO A 8 -8.78 -1.49 9.98
N TYR A 9 -9.25 -2.70 10.06
CA TYR A 9 -10.40 -3.05 10.89
C TYR A 9 -9.95 -3.36 12.30
N SER A 10 -10.54 -2.70 13.31
CA SER A 10 -10.34 -3.07 14.69
C SER A 10 -11.41 -4.10 15.07
N ALA A 11 -10.99 -5.26 15.53
CA ALA A 11 -11.92 -6.25 16.03
C ALA A 11 -12.66 -5.68 17.25
N SER A 12 -13.96 -5.95 17.34
CA SER A 12 -14.84 -5.47 18.41
C SER A 12 -14.50 -6.04 19.79
N GLU A 13 -13.57 -6.97 19.89
CA GLU A 13 -13.10 -7.54 21.15
C GLU A 13 -11.68 -7.04 21.45
N GLY A 14 -11.61 -5.91 22.15
CA GLY A 14 -10.42 -5.49 22.86
C GLY A 14 -9.24 -5.08 22.00
N ASN A 15 -9.37 -4.00 21.22
CA ASN A 15 -8.23 -3.31 20.59
C ASN A 15 -7.19 -4.20 19.89
N ARG A 16 -7.60 -5.36 19.40
CA ARG A 16 -6.71 -6.16 18.55
C ARG A 16 -6.76 -5.60 17.15
N TRP A 17 -5.74 -4.87 16.79
CA TRP A 17 -5.45 -4.60 15.40
C TRP A 17 -5.14 -5.95 14.74
N PHE A 18 -5.72 -6.21 13.58
CA PHE A 18 -5.33 -7.40 12.83
C PHE A 18 -3.84 -7.32 12.52
N GLU A 19 -3.11 -8.38 12.80
CA GLU A 19 -1.73 -8.51 12.38
C GLU A 19 -1.72 -8.55 10.85
N GLY A 20 -1.30 -7.44 10.26
CA GLY A 20 -1.21 -7.31 8.82
C GLY A 20 -2.51 -6.88 8.14
N THR A 21 -2.40 -5.84 7.34
CA THR A 21 -3.52 -5.24 6.60
C THR A 21 -4.12 -6.19 5.58
N SER A 22 -3.30 -7.04 4.95
CA SER A 22 -3.78 -8.02 3.96
C SER A 22 -4.70 -9.07 4.57
N HIS A 23 -4.46 -9.43 5.83
CA HIS A 23 -5.34 -10.36 6.54
C HIS A 23 -6.73 -9.75 6.78
N ALA A 24 -6.77 -8.47 7.14
CA ALA A 24 -8.04 -7.75 7.28
C ALA A 24 -8.81 -7.70 5.96
N ILE A 25 -8.13 -7.54 4.84
CA ILE A 25 -8.74 -7.56 3.51
C ILE A 25 -9.30 -8.95 3.21
N TYR A 26 -8.52 -9.99 3.47
CA TYR A 26 -8.96 -11.36 3.27
C TYR A 26 -10.25 -11.67 4.04
N GLN A 27 -10.33 -11.22 5.30
CA GLN A 27 -11.53 -11.40 6.12
C GLN A 27 -12.76 -10.66 5.60
N ASN A 28 -12.57 -9.64 4.77
CA ASN A 28 -13.65 -8.81 4.22
C ASN A 28 -13.88 -9.03 2.73
N ILE A 29 -13.34 -10.12 2.15
CA ILE A 29 -13.47 -10.40 0.72
C ILE A 29 -14.93 -10.41 0.27
N ASP A 30 -15.82 -11.05 1.02
CA ASP A 30 -17.23 -11.14 0.65
C ASP A 30 -17.89 -9.77 0.60
N TYR A 31 -17.56 -8.90 1.56
CA TYR A 31 -18.07 -7.53 1.56
C TYR A 31 -17.54 -6.74 0.35
N ILE A 32 -16.26 -6.83 0.08
CA ILE A 32 -15.65 -6.11 -1.04
C ILE A 32 -16.21 -6.63 -2.37
N ASP A 33 -16.39 -7.94 -2.50
CA ASP A 33 -17.00 -8.54 -3.69
C ASP A 33 -18.44 -8.04 -3.89
N SER A 34 -19.19 -7.81 -2.80
CA SER A 34 -20.55 -7.30 -2.88
C SER A 34 -20.61 -5.89 -3.45
N VAL A 35 -19.59 -5.07 -3.18
CA VAL A 35 -19.43 -3.73 -3.77
C VAL A 35 -18.93 -3.82 -5.21
N ASN A 36 -18.22 -4.89 -5.52
CA ASN A 36 -17.65 -5.17 -6.86
C ASN A 36 -16.80 -4.01 -7.41
N PRO A 37 -15.81 -3.53 -6.67
CA PRO A 37 -14.96 -2.44 -7.17
C PRO A 37 -13.98 -2.96 -8.22
N GLU A 38 -13.59 -2.08 -9.13
CA GLU A 38 -12.50 -2.36 -10.07
C GLU A 38 -11.15 -2.20 -9.37
N TYR A 39 -11.04 -1.17 -8.53
CA TYR A 39 -9.82 -0.84 -7.80
C TYR A 39 -10.11 -0.72 -6.32
N VAL A 40 -9.10 -1.01 -5.49
CA VAL A 40 -9.14 -0.74 -4.05
C VAL A 40 -7.96 0.12 -3.66
N LEU A 41 -8.24 1.14 -2.84
CA LEU A 41 -7.21 1.96 -2.21
C LEU A 41 -7.01 1.47 -0.79
N ILE A 42 -5.79 1.10 -0.46
CA ILE A 42 -5.45 0.53 0.84
C ILE A 42 -4.46 1.46 1.52
N LEU A 43 -4.81 1.88 2.72
CA LEU A 43 -3.98 2.67 3.59
C LEU A 43 -3.48 1.75 4.69
N SER A 44 -2.22 1.31 4.58
CA SER A 44 -1.65 0.41 5.58
C SER A 44 -0.89 1.21 6.63
N GLY A 45 -1.00 0.75 7.87
CA GLY A 45 -0.27 1.35 8.97
C GLY A 45 -0.86 2.68 9.42
N ASP A 46 -0.04 3.45 10.07
CA ASP A 46 -0.43 4.62 10.86
C ASP A 46 -0.35 5.92 10.05
N HIS A 47 -0.13 5.81 8.73
CA HIS A 47 0.14 6.98 7.92
C HIS A 47 -0.99 7.26 6.96
N ILE A 48 -1.76 8.25 7.28
CA ILE A 48 -2.77 8.77 6.39
C ILE A 48 -2.31 10.16 5.98
N TYR A 49 -1.92 10.28 4.71
CA TYR A 49 -1.49 11.54 4.16
C TYR A 49 -2.62 12.19 3.40
N LYS A 50 -2.67 13.52 3.46
CA LYS A 50 -3.53 14.26 2.56
C LYS A 50 -2.90 14.22 1.17
N MET A 51 -3.41 13.35 0.33
CA MET A 51 -2.91 13.08 -1.00
C MET A 51 -4.03 13.18 -2.01
N ASP A 52 -3.69 13.54 -3.23
CA ASP A 52 -4.61 13.44 -4.36
C ASP A 52 -4.69 11.99 -4.84
N TYR A 53 -5.63 11.24 -4.28
CA TYR A 53 -5.84 9.85 -4.64
C TYR A 53 -6.39 9.68 -6.06
N ASP A 54 -7.09 10.67 -6.59
CA ASP A 54 -7.56 10.63 -7.97
C ASP A 54 -6.38 10.69 -8.95
N ALA A 55 -5.38 11.52 -8.67
CA ALA A 55 -4.16 11.56 -9.47
C ALA A 55 -3.39 10.24 -9.40
N MET A 56 -3.31 9.64 -8.23
CA MET A 56 -2.69 8.33 -8.06
C MET A 56 -3.43 7.25 -8.83
N LEU A 57 -4.74 7.24 -8.78
CA LEU A 57 -5.56 6.30 -9.54
C LEU A 57 -5.39 6.50 -11.04
N GLN A 58 -5.34 7.75 -11.51
CA GLN A 58 -5.11 8.02 -12.93
C GLN A 58 -3.74 7.49 -13.38
N SER A 59 -2.71 7.68 -12.57
CA SER A 59 -1.39 7.11 -12.83
C SER A 59 -1.42 5.58 -12.89
N HIS A 60 -2.16 4.95 -12.00
CA HIS A 60 -2.38 3.50 -12.00
C HIS A 60 -3.00 3.02 -13.32
N LYS A 61 -4.03 3.72 -13.78
CA LYS A 61 -4.70 3.40 -15.04
C LYS A 61 -3.79 3.64 -16.24
N ASP A 62 -3.11 4.78 -16.28
CA ASP A 62 -2.24 5.16 -17.39
C ASP A 62 -1.07 4.18 -17.57
N ASN A 63 -0.56 3.63 -16.48
CA ASN A 63 0.51 2.64 -16.50
C ASN A 63 -0.01 1.21 -16.73
N ASN A 64 -1.32 1.02 -16.79
CA ASN A 64 -1.93 -0.31 -16.81
C ASN A 64 -1.34 -1.20 -15.69
N ALA A 65 -1.22 -0.63 -14.51
CA ALA A 65 -0.62 -1.30 -13.35
C ALA A 65 -1.60 -2.27 -12.69
N SER A 66 -1.09 -3.35 -12.12
CA SER A 66 -1.87 -4.19 -11.22
C SER A 66 -1.74 -3.74 -9.76
N LEU A 67 -0.66 -3.06 -9.44
CA LEU A 67 -0.39 -2.46 -8.14
C LEU A 67 0.35 -1.14 -8.33
N THR A 68 -0.10 -0.10 -7.65
CA THR A 68 0.62 1.17 -7.54
C THR A 68 0.90 1.47 -6.08
N VAL A 69 2.15 1.78 -5.76
CA VAL A 69 2.62 2.08 -4.42
C VAL A 69 2.99 3.56 -4.35
N ALA A 70 2.40 4.29 -3.43
CA ALA A 70 2.81 5.66 -3.17
C ALA A 70 4.19 5.67 -2.49
N VAL A 71 5.08 6.51 -3.00
CA VAL A 71 6.44 6.64 -2.47
C VAL A 71 6.75 8.10 -2.16
N LEU A 72 7.59 8.30 -1.16
CA LEU A 72 8.11 9.58 -0.76
C LEU A 72 9.63 9.54 -0.84
N ASP A 73 10.22 10.57 -1.44
CA ASP A 73 11.68 10.70 -1.47
C ASP A 73 12.16 11.14 -0.08
N VAL A 74 12.99 10.32 0.55
CA VAL A 74 13.51 10.55 1.90
C VAL A 74 15.02 10.75 1.85
N PRO A 75 15.61 11.45 2.85
CA PRO A 75 17.07 11.52 2.94
C PRO A 75 17.69 10.12 3.01
N LEU A 76 18.82 9.93 2.36
CA LEU A 76 19.48 8.62 2.31
C LEU A 76 19.74 8.04 3.71
N LYS A 77 20.10 8.89 4.66
CA LYS A 77 20.33 8.48 6.05
C LYS A 77 19.08 7.94 6.74
N GLU A 78 17.90 8.28 6.24
CA GLU A 78 16.61 7.82 6.79
C GLU A 78 16.05 6.61 6.04
N ALA A 79 16.59 6.32 4.85
CA ALA A 79 16.02 5.31 3.97
C ALA A 79 16.00 3.90 4.58
N SER A 80 16.97 3.57 5.43
CA SER A 80 17.02 2.26 6.10
C SER A 80 15.88 2.01 7.11
N ARG A 81 15.08 3.04 7.41
CA ARG A 81 13.92 2.92 8.30
C ARG A 81 12.66 2.49 7.59
N PHE A 82 12.67 2.45 6.26
CA PHE A 82 11.48 2.25 5.44
C PHE A 82 11.64 1.08 4.48
N GLY A 83 10.50 0.63 3.97
CA GLY A 83 10.50 -0.19 2.76
C GLY A 83 10.89 0.67 1.57
N ILE A 84 11.90 0.24 0.82
CA ILE A 84 12.50 1.01 -0.27
C ILE A 84 12.14 0.37 -1.61
N MET A 85 11.67 1.21 -2.53
CA MET A 85 11.31 0.81 -3.88
C MET A 85 12.43 1.18 -4.85
N ASN A 86 12.99 0.19 -5.51
CA ASN A 86 13.95 0.41 -6.59
C ASN A 86 13.18 0.37 -7.91
N THR A 87 13.28 1.45 -8.69
CA THR A 87 12.49 1.64 -9.90
C THR A 87 13.35 1.80 -11.12
N ASP A 88 12.79 1.51 -12.28
CA ASP A 88 13.39 1.88 -13.57
C ASP A 88 13.07 3.34 -13.94
N ALA A 89 13.47 3.75 -15.14
CA ALA A 89 13.26 5.12 -15.62
C ALA A 89 11.77 5.51 -15.78
N ASN A 90 10.88 4.53 -15.85
CA ASN A 90 9.44 4.73 -16.00
C ASN A 90 8.69 4.60 -14.67
N ASN A 91 9.38 4.61 -13.55
CA ASN A 91 8.82 4.39 -12.22
C ASN A 91 8.22 2.99 -12.02
N ARG A 92 8.53 2.02 -12.88
CA ARG A 92 8.18 0.63 -12.63
C ARG A 92 9.06 0.11 -11.51
N ILE A 93 8.44 -0.51 -10.49
CA ILE A 93 9.17 -1.09 -9.37
C ILE A 93 9.77 -2.42 -9.83
N VAL A 94 11.09 -2.52 -9.73
CA VAL A 94 11.84 -3.72 -10.11
C VAL A 94 12.34 -4.51 -8.91
N GLU A 95 12.44 -3.86 -7.74
CA GLU A 95 12.89 -4.49 -6.52
C GLU A 95 12.30 -3.76 -5.32
N PHE A 96 11.97 -4.52 -4.29
CA PHE A 96 11.56 -4.01 -2.98
C PHE A 96 12.54 -4.50 -1.92
N GLU A 97 13.00 -3.57 -1.07
CA GLU A 97 13.88 -3.88 0.05
C GLU A 97 13.23 -3.40 1.35
N GLU A 98 12.98 -4.31 2.29
CA GLU A 98 12.42 -3.96 3.60
C GLU A 98 13.54 -3.51 4.53
N LYS A 99 13.53 -2.24 4.92
CA LYS A 99 14.50 -1.64 5.86
C LYS A 99 15.95 -2.05 5.56
N PRO A 100 16.44 -1.78 4.35
CA PRO A 100 17.76 -2.24 3.95
C PRO A 100 18.85 -1.51 4.72
N ALA A 101 19.90 -2.22 5.12
CA ALA A 101 21.05 -1.60 5.77
C ALA A 101 21.80 -0.66 4.82
N GLN A 102 21.82 -1.00 3.54
CA GLN A 102 22.44 -0.21 2.47
C GLN A 102 21.44 0.01 1.34
N PRO A 103 20.55 1.01 1.50
CA PRO A 103 19.49 1.24 0.51
C PRO A 103 20.07 1.67 -0.83
N LYS A 104 19.52 1.12 -1.91
CA LYS A 104 19.90 1.46 -3.29
C LYS A 104 19.13 2.66 -3.82
N SER A 105 18.09 3.08 -3.13
CA SER A 105 17.19 4.15 -3.53
C SER A 105 16.70 4.88 -2.30
N THR A 106 16.16 6.07 -2.52
CA THR A 106 15.54 6.90 -1.47
C THR A 106 14.02 6.93 -1.57
N LYS A 107 13.43 6.12 -2.45
CA LYS A 107 11.98 6.05 -2.62
C LYS A 107 11.36 5.16 -1.56
N ALA A 108 10.87 5.79 -0.50
CA ALA A 108 10.28 5.09 0.64
C ALA A 108 8.79 4.82 0.42
N SER A 109 8.35 3.61 0.72
CA SER A 109 6.93 3.28 0.70
C SER A 109 6.18 4.06 1.76
N MET A 110 5.07 4.66 1.37
CA MET A 110 4.19 5.39 2.30
C MET A 110 3.12 4.49 2.92
N GLY A 111 3.08 3.21 2.56
CA GLY A 111 2.03 2.33 3.02
C GLY A 111 0.66 2.65 2.40
N ILE A 112 0.66 3.19 1.22
CA ILE A 112 -0.53 3.55 0.46
C ILE A 112 -0.47 2.83 -0.88
N TYR A 113 -1.52 2.05 -1.17
CA TYR A 113 -1.53 1.15 -2.32
C TYR A 113 -2.84 1.28 -3.10
N ILE A 114 -2.75 1.19 -4.44
CA ILE A 114 -3.91 0.95 -5.28
C ILE A 114 -3.71 -0.39 -5.97
N PHE A 115 -4.67 -1.28 -5.80
CA PHE A 115 -4.68 -2.59 -6.43
C PHE A 115 -5.86 -2.74 -7.38
N ASP A 116 -5.66 -3.48 -8.45
CA ASP A 116 -6.78 -4.09 -9.16
C ASP A 116 -7.41 -5.13 -8.24
N TRP A 117 -8.70 -4.98 -7.94
CA TRP A 117 -9.34 -5.83 -6.93
C TRP A 117 -9.29 -7.30 -7.29
N GLN A 118 -9.65 -7.67 -8.51
CA GLN A 118 -9.68 -9.07 -8.92
C GLN A 118 -8.31 -9.73 -8.79
N ARG A 119 -7.26 -9.02 -9.13
CA ARG A 119 -5.90 -9.54 -9.03
C ARG A 119 -5.50 -9.77 -7.57
N LEU A 120 -5.75 -8.79 -6.72
CA LEU A 120 -5.44 -8.92 -5.29
C LEU A 120 -6.27 -10.04 -4.65
N ARG A 121 -7.57 -10.06 -4.93
CA ARG A 121 -8.48 -11.08 -4.44
C ARG A 121 -7.99 -12.48 -4.78
N ASN A 122 -7.69 -12.71 -6.04
CA ASN A 122 -7.26 -14.02 -6.52
C ASN A 122 -5.95 -14.47 -5.85
N MET A 123 -5.03 -13.54 -5.67
CA MET A 123 -3.76 -13.83 -5.00
C MET A 123 -3.97 -14.19 -3.54
N LEU A 124 -4.80 -13.43 -2.82
CA LEU A 124 -5.07 -13.70 -1.40
C LEU A 124 -5.79 -15.04 -1.20
N VAL A 125 -6.76 -15.36 -2.06
CA VAL A 125 -7.47 -16.64 -2.00
C VAL A 125 -6.53 -17.80 -2.31
N ALA A 126 -5.68 -17.66 -3.32
CA ALA A 126 -4.72 -18.70 -3.68
C ALA A 126 -3.69 -18.91 -2.55
N ALA A 127 -3.22 -17.85 -1.93
CA ALA A 127 -2.28 -17.93 -0.81
C ALA A 127 -2.88 -18.64 0.39
N GLU A 128 -4.13 -18.36 0.71
CA GLU A 128 -4.84 -19.02 1.81
C GLU A 128 -4.99 -20.52 1.56
N LYS A 129 -5.38 -20.90 0.35
CA LYS A 129 -5.53 -22.32 -0.03
C LYS A 129 -4.20 -23.06 0.02
N SER A 130 -3.10 -22.39 -0.29
CA SER A 130 -1.75 -22.98 -0.30
C SER A 130 -1.03 -22.80 1.04
N ASN A 131 -1.70 -22.24 2.03
CA ASN A 131 -1.13 -21.94 3.34
C ASN A 131 0.16 -21.11 3.25
N VAL A 132 0.19 -20.16 2.32
CA VAL A 132 1.29 -19.20 2.14
C VAL A 132 0.96 -17.93 2.90
N ASP A 133 1.91 -17.44 3.69
CA ASP A 133 1.75 -16.21 4.47
C ASP A 133 1.71 -14.99 3.53
N MET A 134 0.59 -14.26 3.56
CA MET A 134 0.38 -13.00 2.85
C MET A 134 -0.12 -11.92 3.80
N SER A 135 0.30 -11.96 5.06
CA SER A 135 -0.19 -11.07 6.11
C SER A 135 0.36 -9.65 6.02
N ASP A 136 1.48 -9.46 5.37
CA ASP A 136 2.19 -8.18 5.31
C ASP A 136 2.39 -7.73 3.86
N PHE A 137 2.01 -6.50 3.55
CA PHE A 137 2.18 -5.98 2.19
C PHE A 137 3.64 -5.89 1.77
N GLY A 138 4.50 -5.35 2.64
CA GLY A 138 5.90 -5.17 2.33
C GLY A 138 6.69 -6.48 2.27
N LYS A 139 6.42 -7.39 3.20
CA LYS A 139 7.17 -8.65 3.31
C LYS A 139 6.64 -9.75 2.41
N ASN A 140 5.35 -9.74 2.10
CA ASN A 140 4.69 -10.86 1.43
C ASN A 140 4.04 -10.48 0.10
N VAL A 141 3.17 -9.47 0.09
CA VAL A 141 2.34 -9.15 -1.07
C VAL A 141 3.17 -8.53 -2.20
N ILE A 142 3.94 -7.50 -1.91
CA ILE A 142 4.76 -6.83 -2.93
C ILE A 142 5.79 -7.78 -3.53
N PRO A 143 6.58 -8.54 -2.74
CA PRO A 143 7.48 -9.53 -3.32
C PRO A 143 6.78 -10.56 -4.19
N ASN A 144 5.59 -11.03 -3.80
CA ASN A 144 4.82 -11.97 -4.61
C ASN A 144 4.43 -11.38 -5.97
N TYR A 145 3.97 -10.13 -5.98
CA TYR A 145 3.65 -9.41 -7.21
C TYR A 145 4.86 -9.30 -8.14
N LEU A 146 6.02 -8.96 -7.58
CA LEU A 146 7.25 -8.84 -8.36
C LEU A 146 7.72 -10.18 -8.91
N GLU A 147 7.68 -11.24 -8.10
CA GLU A 147 8.05 -12.60 -8.53
C GLU A 147 7.12 -13.14 -9.60
N SER A 148 5.85 -12.78 -9.53
CA SER A 148 4.84 -13.21 -10.50
C SER A 148 4.86 -12.39 -11.80
N GLY A 149 5.76 -11.42 -11.92
CA GLY A 149 5.88 -10.57 -13.11
C GLY A 149 4.77 -9.56 -13.27
N GLU A 150 4.06 -9.25 -12.20
CA GLU A 150 2.98 -8.27 -12.22
C GLU A 150 3.50 -6.85 -12.45
N SER A 151 2.64 -6.01 -13.00
CA SER A 151 2.93 -4.63 -13.31
C SER A 151 2.81 -3.76 -12.06
N VAL A 152 3.94 -3.48 -11.40
CA VAL A 152 3.99 -2.70 -10.15
C VAL A 152 4.69 -1.38 -10.42
N TYR A 153 4.03 -0.27 -10.07
CA TYR A 153 4.55 1.08 -10.30
C TYR A 153 4.61 1.90 -9.03
N ALA A 154 5.56 2.80 -8.96
CA ALA A 154 5.63 3.82 -7.92
C ALA A 154 4.87 5.07 -8.37
N TYR A 155 4.13 5.68 -7.44
CA TYR A 155 3.56 7.01 -7.59
C TYR A 155 4.25 7.95 -6.62
N GLU A 156 4.93 8.97 -7.13
CA GLU A 156 5.70 9.87 -6.31
C GLU A 156 4.82 10.93 -5.66
N PHE A 157 4.86 10.98 -4.33
CA PHE A 157 4.20 12.02 -3.56
C PHE A 157 5.07 13.28 -3.55
N ASN A 158 4.48 14.41 -3.93
CA ASN A 158 5.19 15.69 -4.05
C ASN A 158 5.20 16.48 -2.72
N GLY A 159 5.34 15.81 -1.59
CA GLY A 159 5.49 16.42 -0.30
C GLY A 159 6.94 16.49 0.14
N TYR A 160 7.23 17.39 1.05
CA TYR A 160 8.54 17.45 1.66
C TYR A 160 8.61 16.42 2.79
N TRP A 161 9.74 15.75 2.91
CA TRP A 161 10.01 14.87 4.05
C TRP A 161 9.73 15.55 5.39
N LYS A 162 10.08 16.82 5.52
CA LYS A 162 9.87 17.61 6.75
C LYS A 162 8.40 17.85 7.08
N ASP A 163 7.53 17.89 6.06
CA ASP A 163 6.10 18.09 6.26
C ASP A 163 5.42 16.83 6.78
N VAL A 164 6.09 15.71 6.64
CA VAL A 164 5.63 14.41 7.17
C VAL A 164 5.85 14.34 8.69
N GLY A 165 6.72 15.17 9.24
CA GLY A 165 6.95 15.29 10.69
C GLY A 165 7.26 13.99 11.37
N THR A 166 6.84 13.84 12.61
CA THR A 166 6.79 12.54 13.24
C THR A 166 5.54 11.82 12.78
N ILE A 167 5.68 10.53 12.53
CA ILE A 167 4.61 9.64 12.09
C ILE A 167 3.36 9.80 12.97
N GLU A 168 3.55 9.93 14.27
CA GLU A 168 2.48 10.12 15.24
C GLU A 168 1.69 11.41 15.04
N SER A 169 2.38 12.53 14.76
CA SER A 169 1.73 13.82 14.51
C SER A 169 0.85 13.79 13.26
N LEU A 170 1.30 13.09 12.22
CA LEU A 170 0.53 12.95 10.99
C LEU A 170 -0.67 12.05 11.18
N TRP A 171 -0.54 11.01 11.97
CA TRP A 171 -1.61 10.11 12.31
C TRP A 171 -2.81 10.87 12.91
N GLU A 172 -2.57 11.70 13.91
CA GLU A 172 -3.62 12.49 14.53
C GLU A 172 -4.22 13.52 13.56
N ALA A 173 -3.39 14.22 12.80
CA ALA A 173 -3.83 15.28 11.91
C ALA A 173 -4.66 14.79 10.73
N ASN A 174 -4.43 13.58 10.24
CA ASN A 174 -5.07 13.10 9.02
C ASN A 174 -6.24 12.15 9.25
N MET A 175 -6.52 11.76 10.47
CA MET A 175 -7.67 10.91 10.80
C MET A 175 -9.01 11.53 10.40
N GLU A 176 -9.12 12.85 10.46
CA GLU A 176 -10.35 13.58 10.12
C GLU A 176 -10.71 13.51 8.63
N TYR A 177 -9.73 13.27 7.75
CA TYR A 177 -9.95 13.27 6.30
C TYR A 177 -10.44 11.94 5.75
N ILE A 178 -10.48 10.90 6.55
CA ILE A 178 -10.85 9.53 6.12
C ILE A 178 -12.13 9.05 6.79
N SER A 179 -12.77 9.89 7.57
CA SER A 179 -14.11 9.56 8.09
C SER A 179 -15.04 9.37 6.91
N PRO A 180 -15.67 8.22 6.75
CA PRO A 180 -16.69 8.06 5.72
C PRO A 180 -17.85 8.99 6.03
N GLU A 181 -18.24 9.80 5.06
CA GLU A 181 -19.56 10.45 5.09
C GLU A 181 -20.63 9.42 4.79
#